data_9383f16821dfaa4a7af30e324409af3b
#
_entry.id   9383f16821dfaa4a7af30e324409af3b
#
_cell.length_a   1.000
_cell.length_b   1.000
_cell.length_c   1.000
_cell.angle_alpha   90.00
_cell.angle_beta   90.00
_cell.angle_gamma   90.00
#
_symmetry.space_group_name_H-M   'P 1'
#
loop_
_entity.id
_entity.type
_entity.pdbx_description
1 polymer ?
#
loop_
_entity_poly.entity_id
_entity_poly.type
_entity_poly.pdbx_seq_one_letter_code
_entity_poly.pdbx_strand_id
1 'polypeptide(L)'
;MTAVFDPNSMETPPTSDVPMVGVFGGTFDPIHFGHLQTVSVVKAQLALPRILIVPVHIPPHRPLPIAAPEHRLSMVQLAVEEMPAFEC
;
A
#
# COMPACT_ATOMS: atom_id res chain seq x y z
N MET A 1 4.41 -16.01 3.09
CA MET A 1 5.53 -15.07 2.85
C MET A 1 4.98 -13.70 2.48
N THR A 2 5.66 -12.65 2.88
CA THR A 2 5.25 -11.29 2.60
C THR A 2 6.22 -10.65 1.61
N ALA A 3 5.67 -10.03 0.55
CA ALA A 3 6.44 -9.18 -0.35
C ALA A 3 6.18 -7.72 0.03
N VAL A 4 7.25 -6.98 0.26
CA VAL A 4 7.17 -5.55 0.55
C VAL A 4 7.73 -4.80 -0.66
N PHE A 5 6.97 -3.84 -1.17
CA PHE A 5 7.44 -3.01 -2.27
C PHE A 5 7.12 -1.54 -2.01
N ASP A 6 8.02 -0.70 -2.49
CA ASP A 6 7.92 0.75 -2.44
C ASP A 6 7.83 1.25 -3.87
N PRO A 7 6.83 2.08 -4.22
CA PRO A 7 6.73 2.62 -5.59
C PRO A 7 7.96 3.43 -6.02
N ASN A 8 8.78 3.89 -5.07
CA ASN A 8 10.02 4.59 -5.37
C ASN A 8 11.23 3.67 -5.50
N SER A 9 11.05 2.37 -5.26
CA SER A 9 12.10 1.36 -5.37
C SER A 9 12.06 0.70 -6.74
N MET A 10 13.23 0.39 -7.27
CA MET A 10 13.37 -0.37 -8.52
C MET A 10 13.52 -1.87 -8.26
N GLU A 11 13.45 -2.29 -7.03
CA GLU A 11 13.61 -3.69 -6.68
C GLU A 11 12.37 -4.50 -7.01
N THR A 12 12.58 -5.68 -7.59
CA THR A 12 11.52 -6.66 -7.79
C THR A 12 11.46 -7.60 -6.60
N PRO A 13 10.25 -7.90 -6.07
CA PRO A 13 10.14 -8.90 -5.01
C PRO A 13 10.61 -10.27 -5.50
N PRO A 14 11.12 -11.12 -4.61
CA PRO A 14 11.52 -12.47 -4.99
C PRO A 14 10.32 -13.27 -5.46
N THR A 15 10.53 -14.10 -6.50
CA THR A 15 9.52 -15.06 -6.93
C THR A 15 9.54 -16.27 -6.01
N SER A 16 8.36 -16.81 -5.70
CA SER A 16 8.23 -17.98 -4.83
C SER A 16 6.92 -18.70 -5.15
N ASP A 17 6.91 -20.02 -4.95
CA ASP A 17 5.70 -20.84 -5.04
C ASP A 17 4.84 -20.74 -3.78
N VAL A 18 5.35 -20.07 -2.73
CA VAL A 18 4.62 -19.85 -1.48
C VAL A 18 3.67 -18.67 -1.65
N PRO A 19 2.42 -18.76 -1.16
CA PRO A 19 1.51 -17.60 -1.20
C PRO A 19 2.13 -16.39 -0.53
N MET A 20 1.98 -15.22 -1.16
CA MET A 20 2.59 -13.96 -0.71
C MET A 20 1.52 -12.93 -0.44
N VAL A 21 1.76 -12.09 0.56
CA VAL A 21 0.97 -10.88 0.82
C VAL A 21 1.82 -9.69 0.42
N GLY A 22 1.26 -8.80 -0.42
CA GLY A 22 1.92 -7.55 -0.75
C GLY A 22 1.68 -6.53 0.35
N VAL A 23 2.72 -5.80 0.74
CA VAL A 23 2.61 -4.69 1.70
C VAL A 23 2.96 -3.41 0.97
N PHE A 24 2.03 -2.48 0.93
CA PHE A 24 2.19 -1.19 0.27
C PHE A 24 2.12 -0.08 1.32
N GLY A 25 3.27 0.51 1.61
CA GLY A 25 3.40 1.57 2.59
C GLY A 25 3.46 2.94 1.97
N GLY A 26 2.92 3.94 2.64
CA GLY A 26 2.99 5.32 2.18
C GLY A 26 2.38 6.28 3.19
N THR A 27 2.59 7.57 2.95
CA THR A 27 2.02 8.62 3.81
C THR A 27 0.50 8.73 3.61
N PHE A 28 0.05 8.66 2.36
CA PHE A 28 -1.38 8.76 1.99
C PHE A 28 -2.06 10.00 2.59
N ASP A 29 -1.65 11.14 2.12
CA ASP A 29 -2.11 12.44 2.61
C ASP A 29 -2.74 13.30 1.50
N PRO A 30 -3.92 12.92 0.95
CA PRO A 30 -4.66 11.67 1.17
C PRO A 30 -4.27 10.53 0.22
N ILE A 31 -4.79 9.35 0.46
CA ILE A 31 -4.78 8.28 -0.54
C ILE A 31 -5.67 8.69 -1.72
N HIS A 32 -5.29 8.32 -2.93
CA HIS A 32 -6.05 8.66 -4.14
C HIS A 32 -5.94 7.57 -5.20
N PHE A 33 -6.63 7.77 -6.31
CA PHE A 33 -6.66 6.79 -7.40
C PHE A 33 -5.28 6.42 -7.94
N GLY A 34 -4.36 7.38 -7.96
CA GLY A 34 -2.98 7.10 -8.39
C GLY A 34 -2.31 6.03 -7.55
N HIS A 35 -2.49 6.07 -6.23
CA HIS A 35 -1.99 5.04 -5.32
C HIS A 35 -2.67 3.69 -5.61
N LEU A 36 -3.99 3.68 -5.67
CA LEU A 36 -4.78 2.47 -5.85
C LEU A 36 -4.51 1.82 -7.21
N GLN A 37 -4.39 2.62 -8.25
CA GLN A 37 -4.10 2.13 -9.59
C GLN A 37 -2.72 1.47 -9.65
N THR A 38 -1.72 2.13 -9.08
CA THR A 38 -0.35 1.62 -9.06
C THR A 38 -0.28 0.27 -8.35
N VAL A 39 -0.86 0.17 -7.17
CA VAL A 39 -0.80 -1.08 -6.39
C VAL A 39 -1.64 -2.18 -7.03
N SER A 40 -2.74 -1.82 -7.70
CA SER A 40 -3.56 -2.81 -8.42
C SER A 40 -2.80 -3.42 -9.60
N VAL A 41 -2.04 -2.61 -10.34
CA VAL A 41 -1.19 -3.09 -11.43
C VAL A 41 -0.11 -4.04 -10.89
N VAL A 42 0.57 -3.65 -9.81
CA VAL A 42 1.60 -4.50 -9.20
C VAL A 42 1.00 -5.81 -8.68
N LYS A 43 -0.17 -5.74 -8.04
CA LYS A 43 -0.87 -6.93 -7.56
C LYS A 43 -1.13 -7.92 -8.71
N ALA A 44 -1.61 -7.41 -9.85
CA ALA A 44 -1.89 -8.23 -11.01
C ALA A 44 -0.61 -8.80 -11.63
N GLN A 45 0.42 -7.98 -11.80
CA GLN A 45 1.68 -8.40 -12.42
C GLN A 45 2.42 -9.45 -11.59
N LEU A 46 2.36 -9.35 -10.28
CA LEU A 46 3.04 -10.28 -9.37
C LEU A 46 2.12 -11.40 -8.89
N ALA A 47 0.87 -11.43 -9.37
CA ALA A 47 -0.13 -12.42 -8.96
C ALA A 47 -0.28 -12.52 -7.43
N LEU A 48 -0.29 -11.37 -6.76
CA LEU A 48 -0.41 -11.33 -5.30
C LEU A 48 -1.86 -11.59 -4.90
N PRO A 49 -2.11 -12.51 -3.96
CA PRO A 49 -3.48 -12.83 -3.53
C PRO A 49 -4.09 -11.72 -2.67
N ARG A 50 -3.26 -10.98 -1.94
CA ARG A 50 -3.73 -9.94 -1.02
C ARG A 50 -2.74 -8.78 -0.98
N ILE A 51 -3.27 -7.59 -0.72
CA ILE A 51 -2.48 -6.37 -0.48
C ILE A 51 -2.89 -5.78 0.87
N LEU A 52 -1.88 -5.50 1.69
CA LEU A 52 -2.05 -4.78 2.94
C LEU A 52 -1.52 -3.36 2.75
N ILE A 53 -2.38 -2.36 2.92
CA ILE A 53 -1.98 -0.95 2.80
C ILE A 53 -1.70 -0.43 4.20
N VAL A 54 -0.50 0.10 4.41
CA VAL A 54 -0.02 0.55 5.72
C VAL A 54 0.34 2.04 5.65
N PRO A 55 -0.50 2.93 6.19
CA PRO A 55 -0.15 4.35 6.26
C PRO A 55 0.97 4.58 7.28
N VAL A 56 1.94 5.41 6.89
CA VAL A 56 3.05 5.78 7.77
C VAL A 56 2.56 6.82 8.78
N HIS A 57 2.86 6.61 10.06
CA HIS A 57 2.42 7.53 11.12
C HIS A 57 3.09 8.90 10.96
N ILE A 58 4.42 8.94 10.99
CA ILE A 58 5.21 10.15 10.74
C ILE A 58 6.33 9.80 9.76
N PRO A 59 6.33 10.37 8.53
CA PRO A 59 7.38 10.07 7.57
C PRO A 59 8.72 10.63 8.04
N PRO A 60 9.80 9.83 8.07
CA PRO A 60 11.06 10.22 8.71
C PRO A 60 11.84 11.31 7.98
N HIS A 61 11.69 11.46 6.67
CA HIS A 61 12.48 12.39 5.86
C HIS A 61 11.64 13.34 5.03
N ARG A 62 10.44 13.65 5.49
CA ARG A 62 9.48 14.49 4.77
C ARG A 62 8.86 15.50 5.72
N PRO A 63 8.30 16.61 5.21
CA PRO A 63 7.50 17.51 6.02
C PRO A 63 6.35 16.75 6.70
N LEU A 64 5.89 17.26 7.82
CA LEU A 64 4.74 16.67 8.50
C LEU A 64 3.53 16.65 7.57
N PRO A 65 2.74 15.56 7.57
CA PRO A 65 1.51 15.49 6.79
C PRO A 65 0.50 16.56 7.24
N ILE A 66 -0.33 17.00 6.31
CA ILE A 66 -1.41 17.95 6.61
C ILE A 66 -2.49 17.26 7.44
N ALA A 67 -2.89 16.05 7.05
CA ALA A 67 -3.89 15.30 7.78
C ALA A 67 -3.26 14.52 8.93
N ALA A 68 -3.97 14.44 10.07
CA ALA A 68 -3.55 13.66 11.22
C ALA A 68 -3.48 12.16 10.86
N PRO A 69 -2.61 11.37 11.55
CA PRO A 69 -2.51 9.94 11.27
C PRO A 69 -3.84 9.18 11.34
N GLU A 70 -4.68 9.52 12.30
CA GLU A 70 -5.99 8.90 12.47
C GLU A 70 -6.91 9.16 11.26
N HIS A 71 -6.86 10.37 10.72
CA HIS A 71 -7.64 10.74 9.54
C HIS A 71 -7.10 10.05 8.28
N ARG A 72 -5.79 9.97 8.15
CA ARG A 72 -5.17 9.28 7.01
C ARG A 72 -5.50 7.79 7.02
N LEU A 73 -5.45 7.16 8.21
CA LEU A 73 -5.85 5.77 8.37
C LEU A 73 -7.32 5.56 7.97
N SER A 74 -8.21 6.43 8.45
CA SER A 74 -9.65 6.33 8.12
C SER A 74 -9.89 6.47 6.63
N MET A 75 -9.18 7.37 5.95
CA MET A 75 -9.32 7.54 4.50
C MET A 75 -8.86 6.30 3.74
N VAL A 76 -7.76 5.67 4.17
CA VAL A 76 -7.29 4.43 3.56
C VAL A 76 -8.32 3.31 3.78
N GLN A 77 -8.85 3.17 4.98
CA GLN A 77 -9.87 2.16 5.29
C GLN A 77 -11.10 2.31 4.40
N LEU A 78 -11.57 3.55 4.22
CA LEU A 78 -12.70 3.83 3.33
C LEU A 78 -12.35 3.50 1.87
N ALA A 79 -11.15 3.83 1.43
CA ALA A 79 -10.74 3.61 0.05
C ALA A 79 -10.70 2.14 -0.32
N VAL A 80 -10.36 1.26 0.61
CA VAL A 80 -10.21 -0.18 0.34
C VAL A 80 -11.43 -1.01 0.77
N GLU A 81 -12.42 -0.39 1.38
CA GLU A 81 -13.56 -1.08 1.97
C GLU A 81 -14.27 -2.02 0.98
N GLU A 82 -14.41 -1.61 -0.27
CA GLU A 82 -15.08 -2.38 -1.30
C GLU A 82 -14.12 -2.99 -2.31
N MET A 83 -12.81 -2.95 -2.05
CA MET A 83 -11.81 -3.51 -2.96
C MET A 83 -11.46 -4.94 -2.54
N PRO A 84 -11.80 -5.97 -3.37
CA PRO A 84 -11.47 -7.34 -3.02
C PRO A 84 -9.96 -7.53 -2.83
N ALA A 85 -9.59 -8.27 -1.78
CA ALA A 85 -8.21 -8.62 -1.47
C ALA A 85 -7.31 -7.45 -1.04
N PHE A 86 -7.89 -6.28 -0.79
CA PHE A 86 -7.18 -5.16 -0.18
C PHE A 86 -7.59 -5.02 1.28
N GLU A 87 -6.61 -4.78 2.15
CA GLU A 87 -6.82 -4.60 3.59
C GLU A 87 -6.00 -3.42 4.09
N CYS A 88 -6.43 -2.88 5.20
CA CYS A 88 -5.70 -1.82 5.88
C CYS A 88 -5.48 -2.19 7.34
#